data_488c28f6a171275c6b2e27f77be67463
#
_entry.id   488c28f6a171275c6b2e27f77be67463
#
_cell.length_a   1.000
_cell.length_b   1.000
_cell.length_c   1.000
_cell.angle_alpha   90.00
_cell.angle_beta   90.00
_cell.angle_gamma   90.00
#
_symmetry.space_group_name_H-M   'P 1'
#
loop_
_entity.id
_entity.type
_entity.pdbx_description
1 polymer ?
#
loop_
_entity_poly.entity_id
_entity_poly.type
_entity_poly.pdbx_seq_one_letter_code
_entity_poly.pdbx_strand_id
1 'polypeptide(L)'
;MTTPVTPSPCPPVSDADWPEEIADLREDFAGALNVYRTMAHHPALLKAWAPLRQHVVKENALGPELTEVVILRAGLRMGSAYEWAHHVSRALALGFSEARINALRGNPEGVDGLIVKAVDALFDERMLAREQEAELAEAIGRTAVIDLIAMVGFYSVLGYLLKTYDTPIDDNIQQEAQKKPALFSIAPGSSSSISGAND
;
A
#
# COMPACT_ATOMS: atom_id res chain seq x y z
N MET A 1 -8.99 -32.66 -2.94
CA MET A 1 -8.44 -32.48 -4.30
C MET A 1 -7.93 -31.04 -4.36
N THR A 2 -6.62 -30.81 -4.34
CA THR A 2 -6.03 -29.48 -4.52
C THR A 2 -6.13 -29.11 -6.00
N THR A 3 -6.89 -28.07 -6.29
CA THR A 3 -6.93 -27.48 -7.65
C THR A 3 -5.49 -27.08 -8.03
N PRO A 4 -4.99 -27.45 -9.21
CA PRO A 4 -3.66 -27.00 -9.64
C PRO A 4 -3.65 -25.47 -9.71
N VAL A 5 -2.72 -24.86 -8.98
CA VAL A 5 -2.51 -23.41 -9.05
C VAL A 5 -1.85 -23.12 -10.39
N THR A 6 -2.56 -22.40 -11.27
CA THR A 6 -2.00 -21.93 -12.53
C THR A 6 -0.93 -20.89 -12.22
N PRO A 7 0.31 -21.03 -12.73
CA PRO A 7 1.35 -20.02 -12.52
C PRO A 7 0.92 -18.64 -13.01
N SER A 8 1.37 -17.58 -12.33
CA SER A 8 1.15 -16.22 -12.80
C SER A 8 1.70 -16.03 -14.21
N PRO A 9 0.95 -15.40 -15.13
CA PRO A 9 1.47 -15.11 -16.48
C PRO A 9 2.53 -14.00 -16.49
N CYS A 10 2.64 -13.20 -15.41
CA CYS A 10 3.63 -12.14 -15.23
C CYS A 10 4.29 -12.24 -13.85
N PRO A 11 5.09 -13.29 -13.59
CA PRO A 11 5.86 -13.37 -12.35
C PRO A 11 6.88 -12.24 -12.29
N PRO A 12 7.38 -11.84 -11.11
CA PRO A 12 8.45 -10.85 -11.00
C PRO A 12 9.65 -11.23 -11.88
N VAL A 13 10.07 -10.31 -12.78
CA VAL A 13 11.18 -10.52 -13.70
C VAL A 13 12.47 -10.75 -12.92
N SER A 14 13.25 -11.78 -13.28
CA SER A 14 14.55 -12.07 -12.67
C SER A 14 15.63 -11.06 -13.13
N ASP A 15 16.75 -11.01 -12.42
CA ASP A 15 17.86 -10.13 -12.83
C ASP A 15 18.43 -10.53 -14.19
N ALA A 16 18.39 -11.83 -14.53
CA ALA A 16 18.88 -12.34 -15.80
C ALA A 16 17.96 -11.98 -16.98
N ASP A 17 16.65 -11.83 -16.71
CA ASP A 17 15.64 -11.54 -17.73
C ASP A 17 15.24 -10.05 -17.73
N TRP A 18 15.93 -9.21 -16.93
CA TRP A 18 15.59 -7.79 -16.84
C TRP A 18 15.77 -7.07 -18.17
N PRO A 19 14.75 -6.34 -18.67
CA PRO A 19 14.84 -5.66 -19.96
C PRO A 19 15.95 -4.59 -19.98
N GLU A 20 16.82 -4.66 -20.99
CA GLU A 20 17.99 -3.77 -21.13
C GLU A 20 17.57 -2.28 -21.24
N GLU A 21 16.44 -2.01 -21.88
CA GLU A 21 15.91 -0.66 -22.07
C GLU A 21 15.49 0.08 -20.78
N ILE A 22 15.44 -0.64 -19.64
CA ILE A 22 15.16 -0.12 -18.30
C ILE A 22 16.20 -0.60 -17.28
N ALA A 23 17.42 -0.88 -17.72
CA ALA A 23 18.49 -1.36 -16.83
C ALA A 23 18.80 -0.38 -15.70
N ASP A 24 18.74 0.93 -15.97
CA ASP A 24 18.90 2.00 -15.01
C ASP A 24 17.88 1.96 -13.86
N LEU A 25 16.64 1.64 -14.16
CA LEU A 25 15.57 1.56 -13.15
C LEU A 25 15.73 0.37 -12.20
N ARG A 26 16.42 -0.71 -12.64
CA ARG A 26 16.69 -1.86 -11.78
C ARG A 26 17.55 -1.45 -10.59
N GLU A 27 18.59 -0.65 -10.83
CA GLU A 27 19.55 -0.24 -9.80
C GLU A 27 19.01 0.90 -8.92
N ASP A 28 18.05 1.68 -9.43
CA ASP A 28 17.44 2.76 -8.68
C ASP A 28 16.38 2.25 -7.69
N PHE A 29 15.19 1.87 -8.14
CA PHE A 29 14.10 1.48 -7.23
C PHE A 29 13.39 0.19 -7.63
N ALA A 30 13.40 -0.14 -8.92
CA ALA A 30 12.49 -1.14 -9.44
C ALA A 30 12.98 -2.58 -9.20
N GLY A 31 14.30 -2.80 -9.17
CA GLY A 31 14.86 -4.12 -8.95
C GLY A 31 14.72 -4.64 -7.52
N ALA A 32 14.43 -3.78 -6.56
CA ALA A 32 14.31 -4.16 -5.15
C ALA A 32 12.93 -4.69 -4.74
N LEU A 33 11.89 -4.46 -5.56
CA LEU A 33 10.51 -4.75 -5.18
C LEU A 33 9.77 -5.54 -6.26
N ASN A 34 9.14 -6.63 -5.87
CA ASN A 34 8.40 -7.53 -6.76
C ASN A 34 7.30 -6.82 -7.55
N VAL A 35 6.65 -5.79 -6.99
CA VAL A 35 5.64 -4.99 -7.71
C VAL A 35 6.21 -4.37 -8.98
N TYR A 36 7.42 -3.81 -8.93
CA TYR A 36 8.06 -3.20 -10.11
C TYR A 36 8.70 -4.25 -11.01
N ARG A 37 9.18 -5.36 -10.44
CA ARG A 37 9.61 -6.53 -11.22
C ARG A 37 8.45 -7.11 -12.03
N THR A 38 7.25 -7.13 -11.49
CA THR A 38 6.04 -7.50 -12.25
C THR A 38 5.71 -6.44 -13.32
N MET A 39 5.81 -5.14 -13.00
CA MET A 39 5.58 -4.08 -13.99
C MET A 39 6.64 -4.07 -15.11
N ALA A 40 7.84 -4.60 -14.86
CA ALA A 40 8.93 -4.68 -15.85
C ALA A 40 8.59 -5.54 -17.08
N HIS A 41 7.53 -6.37 -17.04
CA HIS A 41 6.97 -6.99 -18.24
C HIS A 41 6.46 -5.95 -19.26
N HIS A 42 6.28 -4.70 -18.85
CA HIS A 42 5.95 -3.57 -19.72
C HIS A 42 6.94 -2.42 -19.50
N PRO A 43 8.16 -2.48 -20.08
CA PRO A 43 9.24 -1.52 -19.83
C PRO A 43 8.85 -0.07 -20.07
N ALA A 44 8.10 0.20 -21.15
CA ALA A 44 7.65 1.55 -21.47
C ALA A 44 6.72 2.12 -20.36
N LEU A 45 5.85 1.29 -19.77
CA LEU A 45 5.00 1.69 -18.65
C LEU A 45 5.85 1.97 -17.41
N LEU A 46 6.79 1.09 -17.05
CA LEU A 46 7.66 1.28 -15.88
C LEU A 46 8.49 2.57 -16.01
N LYS A 47 8.99 2.86 -17.21
CA LYS A 47 9.72 4.10 -17.50
C LYS A 47 8.85 5.34 -17.33
N ALA A 48 7.60 5.30 -17.82
CA ALA A 48 6.65 6.40 -17.64
C ALA A 48 6.16 6.53 -16.19
N TRP A 49 6.18 5.44 -15.43
CA TRP A 49 5.78 5.39 -14.03
C TRP A 49 6.79 6.06 -13.09
N ALA A 50 8.08 5.99 -13.41
CA ALA A 50 9.16 6.43 -12.54
C ALA A 50 9.05 7.90 -12.08
N PRO A 51 8.78 8.91 -12.95
CA PRO A 51 8.63 10.29 -12.51
C PRO A 51 7.43 10.50 -11.58
N LEU A 52 6.28 9.86 -11.87
CA LEU A 52 5.11 9.95 -11.02
C LEU A 52 5.37 9.29 -9.66
N ARG A 53 6.04 8.13 -9.65
CA ARG A 53 6.48 7.47 -8.41
C ARG A 53 7.40 8.37 -7.59
N GLN A 54 8.34 9.04 -8.23
CA GLN A 54 9.25 9.95 -7.53
C GLN A 54 8.45 11.03 -6.78
N HIS A 55 7.49 11.67 -7.44
CA HIS A 55 6.63 12.65 -6.79
C HIS A 55 5.78 12.02 -5.67
N VAL A 56 4.98 11.01 -6.00
CA VAL A 56 4.00 10.42 -5.07
C VAL A 56 4.65 9.81 -3.83
N VAL A 57 5.84 9.19 -3.97
CA VAL A 57 6.48 8.47 -2.85
C VAL A 57 7.50 9.34 -2.10
N LYS A 58 8.12 10.33 -2.75
CA LYS A 58 9.27 11.06 -2.21
C LYS A 58 9.06 12.56 -2.02
N GLU A 59 8.27 13.19 -2.90
CA GLU A 59 8.21 14.66 -3.03
C GLU A 59 6.82 15.23 -2.72
N ASN A 60 5.86 14.37 -2.32
CA ASN A 60 4.51 14.80 -1.99
C ASN A 60 4.45 15.73 -0.77
N ALA A 61 3.39 16.54 -0.69
CA ALA A 61 3.20 17.52 0.39
C ALA A 61 2.64 16.91 1.69
N LEU A 62 2.30 15.60 1.72
CA LEU A 62 1.82 14.93 2.93
C LEU A 62 2.94 14.71 3.96
N GLY A 63 4.17 14.55 3.49
CA GLY A 63 5.27 14.10 4.31
C GLY A 63 5.21 12.60 4.63
N PRO A 64 6.27 12.03 5.21
CA PRO A 64 6.45 10.58 5.31
C PRO A 64 5.37 9.89 6.15
N GLU A 65 4.95 10.47 7.28
CA GLU A 65 3.97 9.82 8.16
C GLU A 65 2.57 9.77 7.53
N LEU A 66 2.04 10.91 7.05
CA LEU A 66 0.70 10.92 6.48
C LEU A 66 0.63 10.15 5.16
N THR A 67 1.75 10.06 4.43
CA THR A 67 1.90 9.16 3.28
C THR A 67 1.61 7.71 3.66
N GLU A 68 2.20 7.21 4.76
CA GLU A 68 1.94 5.82 5.19
C GLU A 68 0.48 5.64 5.67
N VAL A 69 -0.15 6.65 6.28
CA VAL A 69 -1.58 6.58 6.65
C VAL A 69 -2.45 6.40 5.41
N VAL A 70 -2.22 7.19 4.35
CA VAL A 70 -2.95 7.09 3.08
C VAL A 70 -2.77 5.71 2.46
N ILE A 71 -1.52 5.23 2.37
CA ILE A 71 -1.21 3.99 1.65
C ILE A 71 -1.72 2.77 2.43
N LEU A 72 -1.57 2.74 3.75
CA LEU A 72 -2.11 1.67 4.58
C LEU A 72 -3.63 1.57 4.42
N ARG A 73 -4.35 2.70 4.46
CA ARG A 73 -5.79 2.67 4.26
C ARG A 73 -6.17 2.26 2.83
N ALA A 74 -5.49 2.76 1.81
CA ALA A 74 -5.72 2.37 0.42
C ALA A 74 -5.45 0.87 0.21
N GLY A 75 -4.34 0.34 0.73
CA GLY A 75 -4.00 -1.08 0.68
C GLY A 75 -5.07 -1.95 1.33
N LEU A 76 -5.60 -1.52 2.49
CA LEU A 76 -6.70 -2.19 3.18
C LEU A 76 -7.97 -2.19 2.31
N ARG A 77 -8.36 -1.05 1.75
CA ARG A 77 -9.54 -0.91 0.88
C ARG A 77 -9.42 -1.74 -0.40
N MET A 78 -8.23 -1.84 -0.96
CA MET A 78 -7.92 -2.70 -2.11
C MET A 78 -7.92 -4.19 -1.78
N GLY A 79 -7.82 -4.56 -0.51
CA GLY A 79 -7.53 -5.93 -0.11
C GLY A 79 -6.18 -6.43 -0.62
N SER A 80 -5.17 -5.53 -0.70
CA SER A 80 -3.82 -5.84 -1.16
C SER A 80 -2.93 -6.21 0.02
N ALA A 81 -2.72 -7.52 0.23
CA ALA A 81 -1.82 -8.02 1.29
C ALA A 81 -0.38 -7.53 1.07
N TYR A 82 0.04 -7.37 -0.18
CA TYR A 82 1.35 -6.84 -0.54
C TYR A 82 1.54 -5.41 -0.02
N GLU A 83 0.64 -4.48 -0.41
CA GLU A 83 0.74 -3.07 0.00
C GLU A 83 0.63 -2.93 1.52
N TRP A 84 -0.31 -3.64 2.13
CA TRP A 84 -0.45 -3.63 3.58
C TRP A 84 0.85 -4.05 4.27
N ALA A 85 1.43 -5.20 3.92
CA ALA A 85 2.62 -5.72 4.58
C ALA A 85 3.84 -4.80 4.42
N HIS A 86 4.09 -4.30 3.20
CA HIS A 86 5.20 -3.40 2.92
C HIS A 86 5.07 -2.07 3.68
N HIS A 87 3.87 -1.52 3.74
CA HIS A 87 3.63 -0.24 4.40
C HIS A 87 3.50 -0.36 5.92
N VAL A 88 3.13 -1.52 6.48
CA VAL A 88 3.30 -1.82 7.91
C VAL A 88 4.79 -1.78 8.30
N SER A 89 5.67 -2.43 7.51
CA SER A 89 7.12 -2.38 7.75
C SER A 89 7.65 -0.94 7.74
N ARG A 90 7.26 -0.14 6.74
CA ARG A 90 7.66 1.27 6.62
C ARG A 90 7.13 2.14 7.76
N ALA A 91 5.85 1.98 8.13
CA ALA A 91 5.25 2.71 9.24
C ALA A 91 5.96 2.41 10.56
N LEU A 92 6.32 1.14 10.82
CA LEU A 92 7.12 0.77 12.00
C LEU A 92 8.50 1.42 11.96
N ALA A 93 9.17 1.46 10.80
CA ALA A 93 10.46 2.13 10.64
C ALA A 93 10.38 3.65 10.85
N LEU A 94 9.23 4.28 10.57
CA LEU A 94 8.94 5.69 10.90
C LEU A 94 8.55 5.91 12.36
N GLY A 95 8.46 4.86 13.18
CA GLY A 95 8.13 4.96 14.59
C GLY A 95 6.64 4.86 14.92
N PHE A 96 5.78 4.43 13.99
CA PHE A 96 4.38 4.16 14.31
C PHE A 96 4.28 3.05 15.35
N SER A 97 3.44 3.26 16.35
CA SER A 97 3.06 2.18 17.26
C SER A 97 2.14 1.18 16.57
N GLU A 98 2.18 -0.07 17.01
CA GLU A 98 1.25 -1.11 16.53
C GLU A 98 -0.22 -0.70 16.75
N ALA A 99 -0.49 0.03 17.83
CA ALA A 99 -1.82 0.57 18.12
C ALA A 99 -2.28 1.57 17.04
N ARG A 100 -1.39 2.50 16.60
CA ARG A 100 -1.70 3.46 15.52
C ARG A 100 -1.97 2.72 14.21
N ILE A 101 -1.12 1.75 13.83
CA ILE A 101 -1.31 0.95 12.61
C ILE A 101 -2.66 0.20 12.66
N ASN A 102 -2.97 -0.44 13.79
CA ASN A 102 -4.24 -1.17 13.94
C ASN A 102 -5.46 -0.23 13.92
N ALA A 103 -5.34 0.99 14.45
CA ALA A 103 -6.41 1.99 14.40
C ALA A 103 -6.79 2.38 12.96
N LEU A 104 -5.84 2.35 12.01
CA LEU A 104 -6.09 2.63 10.59
C LEU A 104 -6.98 1.59 9.90
N ARG A 105 -7.22 0.44 10.53
CA ARG A 105 -8.20 -0.56 10.06
C ARG A 105 -9.65 -0.13 10.32
N GLY A 106 -9.85 0.73 11.31
CA GLY A 106 -11.15 1.28 11.72
C GLY A 106 -11.26 2.77 11.39
N ASN A 107 -11.76 3.52 12.37
CA ASN A 107 -11.98 4.96 12.29
C ASN A 107 -11.18 5.66 13.39
N PRO A 108 -9.89 5.94 13.20
CA PRO A 108 -9.09 6.69 14.16
C PRO A 108 -9.59 8.13 14.29
N GLU A 109 -9.18 8.80 15.36
CA GLU A 109 -9.45 10.22 15.57
C GLU A 109 -8.36 11.11 14.96
N GLY A 110 -8.60 12.44 14.98
CA GLY A 110 -7.65 13.45 14.53
C GLY A 110 -7.34 13.38 13.02
N VAL A 111 -6.14 13.78 12.64
CA VAL A 111 -5.73 13.87 11.23
C VAL A 111 -5.75 12.48 10.55
N ASP A 112 -5.33 11.43 11.24
CA ASP A 112 -5.41 10.07 10.72
C ASP A 112 -6.85 9.70 10.35
N GLY A 113 -7.84 10.12 11.17
CA GLY A 113 -9.26 9.90 10.92
C GLY A 113 -9.80 10.68 9.71
N LEU A 114 -9.35 11.92 9.52
CA LEU A 114 -9.71 12.71 8.34
C LEU A 114 -9.18 12.05 7.06
N ILE A 115 -7.93 11.58 7.07
CA ILE A 115 -7.32 10.89 5.94
C ILE A 115 -8.03 9.56 5.66
N VAL A 116 -8.33 8.76 6.68
CA VAL A 116 -9.06 7.50 6.52
C VAL A 116 -10.42 7.72 5.87
N LYS A 117 -11.19 8.70 6.34
CA LYS A 117 -12.48 9.07 5.74
C LYS A 117 -12.33 9.53 4.29
N ALA A 118 -11.29 10.31 3.98
CA ALA A 118 -11.03 10.78 2.62
C ALA A 118 -10.69 9.62 1.67
N VAL A 119 -9.81 8.70 2.09
CA VAL A 119 -9.48 7.50 1.32
C VAL A 119 -10.74 6.66 1.10
N ASP A 120 -11.55 6.44 2.14
CA ASP A 120 -12.79 5.69 2.03
C ASP A 120 -13.77 6.33 1.04
N ALA A 121 -13.98 7.64 1.10
CA ALA A 121 -14.83 8.37 0.16
C ALA A 121 -14.35 8.24 -1.29
N LEU A 122 -13.03 8.28 -1.53
CA LEU A 122 -12.48 8.08 -2.87
C LEU A 122 -12.78 6.67 -3.42
N PHE A 123 -12.82 5.64 -2.57
CA PHE A 123 -13.20 4.29 -2.97
C PHE A 123 -14.71 4.11 -3.17
N ASP A 124 -15.52 4.68 -2.29
CA ASP A 124 -16.97 4.47 -2.28
C ASP A 124 -17.69 5.42 -3.24
N GLU A 125 -17.38 6.74 -3.13
CA GLU A 125 -18.06 7.83 -3.85
C GLU A 125 -17.27 8.33 -5.07
N ARG A 126 -16.00 7.95 -5.20
CA ARG A 126 -15.06 8.39 -6.27
C ARG A 126 -14.80 9.89 -6.26
N MET A 127 -15.08 10.56 -5.16
CA MET A 127 -14.86 11.99 -4.95
C MET A 127 -14.83 12.32 -3.44
N LEU A 128 -14.29 13.49 -3.10
CA LEU A 128 -14.50 14.11 -1.80
C LEU A 128 -15.66 15.09 -1.87
N ALA A 129 -16.57 15.04 -0.92
CA ALA A 129 -17.56 16.10 -0.75
C ALA A 129 -16.85 17.43 -0.44
N ARG A 130 -17.46 18.57 -0.80
CA ARG A 130 -16.84 19.89 -0.62
C ARG A 130 -16.47 20.18 0.82
N GLU A 131 -17.34 19.81 1.74
CA GLU A 131 -17.17 19.99 3.19
C GLU A 131 -16.01 19.11 3.69
N GLN A 132 -15.92 17.89 3.22
CA GLN A 132 -14.85 16.96 3.57
C GLN A 132 -13.49 17.41 3.01
N GLU A 133 -13.47 17.91 1.75
CA GLU A 133 -12.25 18.48 1.15
C GLU A 133 -11.79 19.70 1.94
N ALA A 134 -12.72 20.60 2.31
CA ALA A 134 -12.41 21.82 3.06
C ALA A 134 -11.84 21.49 4.45
N GLU A 135 -12.45 20.59 5.21
CA GLU A 135 -11.98 20.14 6.52
C GLU A 135 -10.58 19.52 6.43
N LEU A 136 -10.36 18.66 5.43
CA LEU A 136 -9.06 18.02 5.20
C LEU A 136 -8.01 19.06 4.79
N ALA A 137 -8.37 20.01 3.90
CA ALA A 137 -7.47 21.07 3.45
C ALA A 137 -7.07 22.04 4.57
N GLU A 138 -7.95 22.27 5.54
CA GLU A 138 -7.62 23.04 6.75
C GLU A 138 -6.59 22.31 7.61
N ALA A 139 -6.70 20.97 7.71
CA ALA A 139 -5.81 20.16 8.54
C ALA A 139 -4.43 19.92 7.93
N ILE A 140 -4.34 19.67 6.61
CA ILE A 140 -3.09 19.24 5.95
C ILE A 140 -2.65 20.14 4.78
N GLY A 141 -3.45 21.12 4.39
CA GLY A 141 -3.20 21.96 3.23
C GLY A 141 -3.74 21.38 1.91
N ARG A 142 -4.23 22.25 1.02
CA ARG A 142 -4.89 21.80 -0.24
C ARG A 142 -3.95 21.08 -1.20
N THR A 143 -2.67 21.41 -1.24
CA THR A 143 -1.67 20.69 -2.04
C THR A 143 -1.58 19.23 -1.59
N ALA A 144 -1.54 18.99 -0.26
CA ALA A 144 -1.49 17.64 0.28
C ALA A 144 -2.80 16.85 0.00
N VAL A 145 -3.97 17.51 -0.08
CA VAL A 145 -5.21 16.86 -0.49
C VAL A 145 -5.12 16.38 -1.94
N ILE A 146 -4.55 17.19 -2.84
CA ILE A 146 -4.35 16.77 -4.25
C ILE A 146 -3.38 15.60 -4.33
N ASP A 147 -2.29 15.62 -3.56
CA ASP A 147 -1.34 14.52 -3.48
C ASP A 147 -1.97 13.24 -2.91
N LEU A 148 -2.86 13.37 -1.92
CA LEU A 148 -3.63 12.23 -1.38
C LEU A 148 -4.48 11.57 -2.48
N ILE A 149 -5.19 12.36 -3.27
CA ILE A 149 -6.01 11.85 -4.38
C ILE A 149 -5.12 11.15 -5.42
N ALA A 150 -4.00 11.77 -5.80
CA ALA A 150 -3.04 11.18 -6.72
C ALA A 150 -2.46 9.88 -6.18
N MET A 151 -2.13 9.83 -4.88
CA MET A 151 -1.60 8.66 -4.20
C MET A 151 -2.59 7.50 -4.16
N VAL A 152 -3.86 7.76 -3.84
CA VAL A 152 -4.91 6.73 -3.87
C VAL A 152 -5.05 6.14 -5.28
N GLY A 153 -5.04 6.97 -6.33
CA GLY A 153 -5.06 6.49 -7.72
C GLY A 153 -3.83 5.68 -8.08
N PHE A 154 -2.64 6.16 -7.73
CA PHE A 154 -1.37 5.50 -7.96
C PHE A 154 -1.33 4.09 -7.32
N TYR A 155 -1.65 3.99 -6.03
CA TYR A 155 -1.67 2.72 -5.32
C TYR A 155 -2.82 1.81 -5.74
N SER A 156 -3.93 2.35 -6.26
CA SER A 156 -4.99 1.54 -6.87
C SER A 156 -4.50 0.79 -8.10
N VAL A 157 -3.72 1.43 -8.98
CA VAL A 157 -3.11 0.77 -10.13
C VAL A 157 -2.15 -0.35 -9.68
N LEU A 158 -1.28 -0.08 -8.69
CA LEU A 158 -0.38 -1.10 -8.14
C LEU A 158 -1.17 -2.26 -7.53
N GLY A 159 -2.20 -1.98 -6.73
CA GLY A 159 -3.03 -3.01 -6.12
C GLY A 159 -3.76 -3.90 -7.13
N TYR A 160 -4.25 -3.33 -8.24
CA TYR A 160 -4.85 -4.11 -9.34
C TYR A 160 -3.81 -5.03 -9.98
N LEU A 161 -2.62 -4.51 -10.26
CA LEU A 161 -1.53 -5.27 -10.87
C LEU A 161 -1.08 -6.42 -9.96
N LEU A 162 -0.83 -6.13 -8.68
CA LEU A 162 -0.41 -7.08 -7.66
C LEU A 162 -1.40 -8.24 -7.50
N LYS A 163 -2.70 -7.92 -7.44
CA LYS A 163 -3.76 -8.93 -7.27
C LYS A 163 -4.05 -9.71 -8.55
N THR A 164 -3.94 -9.07 -9.71
CA THR A 164 -4.18 -9.73 -11.00
C THR A 164 -3.11 -10.78 -11.31
N TYR A 165 -1.87 -10.49 -10.92
CA TYR A 165 -0.73 -11.35 -11.21
C TYR A 165 -0.23 -12.15 -10.01
N ASP A 166 -0.96 -12.16 -8.90
CA ASP A 166 -0.58 -12.86 -7.66
C ASP A 166 0.88 -12.59 -7.27
N THR A 167 1.30 -11.31 -7.38
CA THR A 167 2.68 -10.90 -7.10
C THR A 167 3.04 -11.21 -5.65
N PRO A 168 4.08 -12.01 -5.39
CA PRO A 168 4.45 -12.40 -4.03
C PRO A 168 5.01 -11.21 -3.24
N ILE A 169 4.73 -11.19 -1.94
CA ILE A 169 5.38 -10.27 -0.99
C ILE A 169 6.88 -10.54 -1.00
N ASP A 170 7.69 -9.50 -0.95
CA ASP A 170 9.17 -9.63 -0.94
C ASP A 170 9.65 -10.38 0.29
N ASP A 171 10.71 -11.20 0.13
CA ASP A 171 11.18 -12.15 1.15
C ASP A 171 11.51 -11.51 2.49
N ASN A 172 12.14 -10.32 2.47
CA ASN A 172 12.47 -9.58 3.69
C ASN A 172 11.21 -9.17 4.47
N ILE A 173 10.15 -8.77 3.77
CA ILE A 173 8.87 -8.39 4.38
C ILE A 173 8.13 -9.63 4.91
N GLN A 174 8.22 -10.77 4.19
CA GLN A 174 7.68 -12.03 4.70
C GLN A 174 8.36 -12.45 6.02
N GLN A 175 9.68 -12.29 6.13
CA GLN A 175 10.43 -12.58 7.36
C GLN A 175 10.03 -11.65 8.52
N GLU A 176 9.77 -10.37 8.25
CA GLU A 176 9.25 -9.44 9.26
C GLU A 176 7.82 -9.81 9.68
N ALA A 177 6.97 -10.17 8.73
CA ALA A 177 5.59 -10.59 8.97
C ALA A 177 5.50 -11.84 9.87
N GLN A 178 6.45 -12.78 9.76
CA GLN A 178 6.51 -13.95 10.62
C GLN A 178 6.70 -13.60 12.11
N LYS A 179 7.33 -12.46 12.41
CA LYS A 179 7.56 -11.99 13.80
C LYS A 179 6.29 -11.35 14.41
N LYS A 180 5.40 -10.81 13.57
CA LYS A 180 4.18 -10.09 13.99
C LYS A 180 3.00 -10.41 13.06
N PRO A 181 2.59 -11.67 12.93
CA PRO A 181 1.65 -12.11 11.88
C PRO A 181 0.30 -11.39 11.94
N ALA A 182 -0.22 -11.09 13.12
CA ALA A 182 -1.50 -10.39 13.27
C ALA A 182 -1.45 -8.94 12.74
N LEU A 183 -0.32 -8.25 12.90
CA LEU A 183 -0.13 -6.88 12.43
C LEU A 183 0.02 -6.81 10.90
N PHE A 184 0.77 -7.75 10.32
CA PHE A 184 1.05 -7.81 8.88
C PHE A 184 -0.07 -8.46 8.06
N SER A 185 -0.99 -9.21 8.70
CA SER A 185 -2.16 -9.76 8.01
C SER A 185 -3.14 -8.65 7.68
N ILE A 186 -3.66 -8.64 6.44
CA ILE A 186 -4.73 -7.71 6.03
C ILE A 186 -6.10 -8.09 6.61
N ALA A 187 -6.32 -9.36 6.94
CA ALA A 187 -7.53 -9.80 7.62
C ALA A 187 -7.52 -9.29 9.07
N PRO A 188 -8.65 -8.77 9.61
CA PRO A 188 -8.73 -8.49 11.03
C PRO A 188 -8.48 -9.81 11.79
N GLY A 189 -7.52 -9.79 12.73
CA GLY A 189 -7.28 -10.94 13.58
C GLY A 189 -8.59 -11.38 14.22
N SER A 190 -8.99 -12.63 14.00
CA SER A 190 -10.05 -13.25 14.81
C SER A 190 -9.56 -13.19 16.25
N SER A 191 -10.14 -12.28 17.04
CA SER A 191 -9.98 -12.32 18.48
C SER A 191 -10.47 -13.70 18.93
N SER A 192 -9.53 -14.55 19.34
CA SER A 192 -9.86 -15.79 20.02
C SER A 192 -10.64 -15.38 21.27
N SER A 193 -11.96 -15.50 21.21
CA SER A 193 -12.81 -15.49 22.37
C SER A 193 -12.35 -16.65 23.24
N ILE A 194 -11.55 -16.33 24.26
CA ILE A 194 -11.35 -17.24 25.39
C ILE A 194 -12.69 -17.28 26.11
N SER A 195 -13.52 -18.23 25.72
CA SER A 195 -14.67 -18.67 26.48
C SER A 195 -14.12 -19.35 27.75
N GLY A 196 -14.01 -18.59 28.82
CA GLY A 196 -13.85 -19.13 30.15
C GLY A 196 -15.15 -19.78 30.56
N ALA A 197 -15.24 -21.07 30.37
CA ALA A 197 -16.22 -21.86 31.11
C ALA A 197 -15.73 -21.95 32.56
N ASN A 198 -16.42 -21.28 33.47
CA ASN A 198 -16.42 -21.61 34.89
C ASN A 198 -17.65 -22.44 35.13
N ASP A 199 -17.42 -23.65 35.54
CA ASP A 199 -18.23 -24.40 36.49
C ASP A 199 -17.50 -24.51 37.81
#